data_f939a69ee82110ffb6993c4ead2e26ea
#
_entry.id   f939a69ee82110ffb6993c4ead2e26ea
#
_cell.length_a   1.000
_cell.length_b   1.000
_cell.length_c   1.000
_cell.angle_alpha   90.00
_cell.angle_beta   90.00
_cell.angle_gamma   90.00
#
_symmetry.space_group_name_H-M   'P 1'
#
loop_
_entity.id
_entity.type
_entity.pdbx_description
1 polymer ?
#
loop_
_entity_poly.entity_id
_entity_poly.type
_entity_poly.pdbx_seq_one_letter_code
_entity_poly.pdbx_strand_id
1 'polypeptide(L)'
;MTLTILSLEDEADVRDALERDLEQFWDKIRLEVAEDVDDAWAVIDEIVEDGDELALVLSDHRLPGKSGVDFLVELMKDERFGATRTVLVTGQADQSDTIRAVNQAGLDYYIGKPWNPDELRAAVRDQLTEYVLESDVDPLPYVSVLDGVRIMEAIR
;
A
#
# COMPACT_ATOMS: atom_id res chain seq x y z
N MET A 1 2.69 -18.25 0.98
CA MET A 1 2.68 -16.85 1.43
C MET A 1 2.94 -15.93 0.24
N THR A 2 2.09 -14.92 0.06
CA THR A 2 2.21 -13.96 -1.03
C THR A 2 2.13 -12.56 -0.44
N LEU A 3 2.92 -11.63 -0.98
CA LEU A 3 2.81 -10.21 -0.62
C LEU A 3 1.55 -9.63 -1.25
N THR A 4 0.85 -8.80 -0.50
CA THR A 4 -0.42 -8.20 -0.90
C THR A 4 -0.36 -6.69 -0.89
N ILE A 5 -0.95 -6.08 -1.92
CA ILE A 5 -1.25 -4.65 -1.95
C ILE A 5 -2.76 -4.50 -1.76
N LEU A 6 -3.16 -3.70 -0.79
CA LEU A 6 -4.56 -3.32 -0.58
C LEU A 6 -4.77 -1.91 -1.11
N SER A 7 -5.71 -1.75 -2.03
CA SER A 7 -6.12 -0.46 -2.55
C SER A 7 -7.47 -0.08 -1.93
N LEU A 8 -7.52 1.05 -1.23
CA LEU A 8 -8.71 1.57 -0.57
C LEU A 8 -9.20 2.79 -1.34
N GLU A 9 -10.26 2.62 -2.13
CA GLU A 9 -10.79 3.62 -3.05
C GLU A 9 -12.25 3.33 -3.36
N ASP A 10 -13.13 4.32 -3.22
CA ASP A 10 -14.56 4.14 -3.46
C ASP A 10 -14.98 4.35 -4.92
N GLU A 11 -14.16 5.02 -5.73
CA GLU A 11 -14.47 5.26 -7.14
C GLU A 11 -13.97 4.14 -8.04
N ALA A 12 -14.89 3.45 -8.74
CA ALA A 12 -14.56 2.32 -9.59
C ALA A 12 -13.56 2.68 -10.69
N ASP A 13 -13.71 3.84 -11.32
CA ASP A 13 -12.80 4.29 -12.39
C ASP A 13 -11.37 4.47 -11.89
N VAL A 14 -11.21 4.95 -10.66
CA VAL A 14 -9.90 5.15 -10.05
C VAL A 14 -9.28 3.79 -9.69
N ARG A 15 -10.08 2.85 -9.14
CA ARG A 15 -9.60 1.49 -8.86
C ARG A 15 -9.10 0.82 -10.14
N ASP A 16 -9.86 0.92 -11.22
CA ASP A 16 -9.50 0.32 -12.51
C ASP A 16 -8.21 0.93 -13.06
N ALA A 17 -8.04 2.24 -12.91
CA ALA A 17 -6.82 2.92 -13.36
C ALA A 17 -5.60 2.49 -12.54
N LEU A 18 -5.73 2.35 -11.22
CA LEU A 18 -4.65 1.84 -10.37
C LEU A 18 -4.26 0.42 -10.78
N GLU A 19 -5.23 -0.47 -10.94
CA GLU A 19 -4.98 -1.86 -11.33
C GLU A 19 -4.25 -1.95 -12.68
N ARG A 20 -4.70 -1.17 -13.65
CA ARG A 20 -4.08 -1.12 -14.98
C ARG A 20 -2.64 -0.59 -14.92
N ASP A 21 -2.44 0.53 -14.22
CA ASP A 21 -1.14 1.19 -14.16
C ASP A 21 -0.11 0.38 -13.35
N LEU A 22 -0.58 -0.54 -12.50
CA LEU A 22 0.27 -1.42 -11.69
C LEU A 22 0.31 -2.87 -12.23
N GLU A 23 -0.10 -3.08 -13.47
CA GLU A 23 -0.20 -4.41 -14.09
C GLU A 23 1.10 -5.23 -13.94
N GLN A 24 2.25 -4.59 -14.02
CA GLN A 24 3.55 -5.28 -13.92
C GLN A 24 3.77 -6.02 -12.60
N PHE A 25 3.00 -5.73 -11.57
CA PHE A 25 3.17 -6.34 -10.25
C PHE A 25 2.31 -7.59 -10.04
N TRP A 26 1.26 -7.80 -10.82
CA TRP A 26 0.22 -8.78 -10.51
C TRP A 26 0.63 -10.25 -10.73
N ASP A 27 1.74 -10.50 -11.44
CA ASP A 27 2.28 -11.86 -11.55
C ASP A 27 2.83 -12.39 -10.23
N LYS A 28 3.30 -11.50 -9.36
CA LYS A 28 3.98 -11.86 -8.11
C LYS A 28 3.27 -11.37 -6.87
N ILE A 29 2.46 -10.32 -6.99
CA ILE A 29 1.82 -9.62 -5.88
C ILE A 29 0.31 -9.80 -5.97
N ARG A 30 -0.32 -10.14 -4.84
CA ARG A 30 -1.77 -10.21 -4.73
C ARG A 30 -2.33 -8.79 -4.64
N LEU A 31 -3.34 -8.46 -5.45
CA LEU A 31 -4.09 -7.22 -5.32
C LEU A 31 -5.42 -7.49 -4.65
N GLU A 32 -5.73 -6.71 -3.62
CA GLU A 32 -7.05 -6.64 -3.03
C GLU A 32 -7.54 -5.20 -3.05
N VAL A 33 -8.86 -5.03 -3.19
CA VAL A 33 -9.49 -3.70 -3.21
C VAL A 33 -10.58 -3.62 -2.16
N ALA A 34 -10.77 -2.42 -1.61
CA ALA A 34 -11.83 -2.13 -0.67
C ALA A 34 -12.43 -0.75 -0.99
N GLU A 35 -13.72 -0.58 -0.72
CA GLU A 35 -14.45 0.65 -1.04
C GLU A 35 -14.57 1.60 0.14
N ASP A 36 -14.44 1.08 1.36
CA ASP A 36 -14.50 1.85 2.60
C ASP A 36 -13.65 1.17 3.68
N VAL A 37 -13.57 1.79 4.85
CA VAL A 37 -12.71 1.30 5.94
C VAL A 37 -13.20 -0.02 6.50
N ASP A 38 -14.51 -0.22 6.64
CA ASP A 38 -15.06 -1.49 7.15
C ASP A 38 -14.74 -2.64 6.20
N ASP A 39 -14.90 -2.40 4.89
CA ASP A 39 -14.54 -3.37 3.85
C ASP A 39 -13.03 -3.66 3.90
N ALA A 40 -12.20 -2.63 4.10
CA ALA A 40 -10.75 -2.81 4.20
C ALA A 40 -10.38 -3.75 5.34
N TRP A 41 -10.97 -3.59 6.51
CA TRP A 41 -10.69 -4.49 7.64
C TRP A 41 -11.15 -5.92 7.37
N ALA A 42 -12.29 -6.11 6.72
CA ALA A 42 -12.75 -7.43 6.33
C ALA A 42 -11.78 -8.10 5.35
N VAL A 43 -11.26 -7.35 4.38
CA VAL A 43 -10.27 -7.84 3.42
C VAL A 43 -8.94 -8.16 4.12
N ILE A 44 -8.50 -7.33 5.06
CA ILE A 44 -7.29 -7.58 5.84
C ILE A 44 -7.41 -8.89 6.62
N ASP A 45 -8.57 -9.16 7.21
CA ASP A 45 -8.81 -10.41 7.92
C ASP A 45 -8.67 -11.61 6.98
N GLU A 46 -9.16 -11.51 5.75
CA GLU A 46 -9.00 -12.56 4.74
C GLU A 46 -7.53 -12.76 4.36
N ILE A 47 -6.77 -11.68 4.17
CA ILE A 47 -5.35 -11.75 3.85
C ILE A 47 -4.59 -12.49 4.95
N VAL A 48 -4.84 -12.13 6.20
CA VAL A 48 -4.20 -12.76 7.37
C VAL A 48 -4.60 -14.24 7.47
N GLU A 49 -5.88 -14.54 7.28
CA GLU A 49 -6.39 -15.91 7.34
C GLU A 49 -5.79 -16.79 6.24
N ASP A 50 -5.55 -16.24 5.05
CA ASP A 50 -4.91 -16.93 3.94
C ASP A 50 -3.41 -17.16 4.16
N GLY A 51 -2.83 -16.59 5.19
CA GLY A 51 -1.39 -16.67 5.46
C GLY A 51 -0.56 -15.75 4.59
N ASP A 52 -1.17 -14.78 3.93
CA ASP A 52 -0.47 -13.78 3.11
C ASP A 52 -0.08 -12.55 3.93
N GLU A 53 0.83 -11.75 3.39
CA GLU A 53 1.37 -10.58 4.06
C GLU A 53 0.80 -9.30 3.48
N LEU A 54 0.31 -8.40 4.33
CA LEU A 54 -0.09 -7.05 3.91
C LEU A 54 1.16 -6.17 3.82
N ALA A 55 1.71 -6.05 2.61
CA ALA A 55 2.96 -5.32 2.40
C ALA A 55 2.76 -3.82 2.21
N LEU A 56 1.69 -3.44 1.52
CA LEU A 56 1.47 -2.06 1.09
C LEU A 56 -0.02 -1.74 1.06
N VAL A 57 -0.37 -0.57 1.59
CA VAL A 57 -1.72 0.00 1.46
C VAL A 57 -1.64 1.28 0.64
N LEU A 58 -2.45 1.34 -0.41
CA LEU A 58 -2.68 2.56 -1.20
C LEU A 58 -4.08 3.05 -0.83
N SER A 59 -4.19 4.18 -0.14
CA SER A 59 -5.48 4.66 0.35
C SER A 59 -5.81 6.05 -0.16
N ASP A 60 -7.05 6.24 -0.62
CA ASP A 60 -7.60 7.58 -0.77
C ASP A 60 -7.91 8.14 0.62
N HIS A 61 -7.94 9.47 0.74
CA HIS A 61 -8.34 10.14 1.97
C HIS A 61 -9.86 10.25 2.07
N ARG A 62 -10.53 10.64 0.99
CA ARG A 62 -11.98 10.84 0.99
C ARG A 62 -12.73 9.56 0.66
N LEU A 63 -13.23 8.92 1.72
CA LEU A 63 -13.98 7.68 1.66
C LEU A 63 -15.32 7.86 2.35
N PRO A 64 -16.34 7.04 2.03
CA PRO A 64 -17.59 7.04 2.78
C PRO A 64 -17.33 6.63 4.25
N GLY A 65 -17.86 7.41 5.18
CA GLY A 65 -17.66 7.17 6.60
C GLY A 65 -16.30 7.65 7.10
N LYS A 66 -15.45 6.76 7.58
CA LYS A 66 -14.11 7.09 8.05
C LYS A 66 -13.20 7.49 6.89
N SER A 67 -12.31 8.47 7.13
CA SER A 67 -11.32 8.88 6.15
C SER A 67 -10.20 7.86 6.00
N GLY A 68 -9.47 7.95 4.87
CA GLY A 68 -8.28 7.14 4.66
C GLY A 68 -7.20 7.41 5.70
N VAL A 69 -7.02 8.67 6.12
CA VAL A 69 -6.06 9.01 7.17
C VAL A 69 -6.44 8.37 8.50
N ASP A 70 -7.73 8.38 8.88
CA ASP A 70 -8.20 7.68 10.08
C ASP A 70 -7.88 6.19 10.02
N PHE A 71 -8.11 5.56 8.86
CA PHE A 71 -7.79 4.16 8.65
C PHE A 71 -6.28 3.90 8.82
N LEU A 72 -5.44 4.72 8.20
CA LEU A 72 -3.98 4.54 8.30
C LEU A 72 -3.48 4.70 9.73
N VAL A 73 -4.06 5.62 10.49
CA VAL A 73 -3.75 5.78 11.93
C VAL A 73 -4.12 4.51 12.70
N GLU A 74 -5.30 3.95 12.45
CA GLU A 74 -5.72 2.70 13.09
C GLU A 74 -4.82 1.53 12.71
N LEU A 75 -4.45 1.44 11.44
CA LEU A 75 -3.59 0.38 10.93
C LEU A 75 -2.23 0.39 11.65
N MET A 76 -1.64 1.57 11.82
CA MET A 76 -0.32 1.68 12.44
C MET A 76 -0.33 1.43 13.95
N LYS A 77 -1.49 1.45 14.59
CA LYS A 77 -1.64 1.05 15.99
C LYS A 77 -1.75 -0.46 16.17
N ASP A 78 -1.98 -1.19 15.09
CA ASP A 78 -2.08 -2.64 15.12
C ASP A 78 -0.68 -3.23 14.94
N GLU A 79 -0.20 -3.93 15.98
CA GLU A 79 1.17 -4.48 15.99
C GLU A 79 1.45 -5.46 14.86
N ARG A 80 0.42 -6.10 14.32
CA ARG A 80 0.58 -7.04 13.20
C ARG A 80 1.10 -6.36 11.94
N PHE A 81 0.88 -5.06 11.79
CA PHE A 81 1.15 -4.32 10.56
C PHE A 81 2.22 -3.24 10.73
N GLY A 82 3.09 -3.40 11.72
CA GLY A 82 4.15 -2.42 11.98
C GLY A 82 5.10 -2.19 10.80
N ALA A 83 5.31 -3.21 9.97
CA ALA A 83 6.17 -3.12 8.78
C ALA A 83 5.41 -2.75 7.50
N THR A 84 4.07 -2.80 7.52
CA THR A 84 3.25 -2.46 6.35
C THR A 84 3.52 -1.03 5.90
N ARG A 85 3.76 -0.87 4.61
CA ARG A 85 4.02 0.45 4.02
C ARG A 85 2.69 1.12 3.67
N THR A 86 2.66 2.45 3.81
CA THR A 86 1.44 3.23 3.60
C THR A 86 1.66 4.34 2.60
N VAL A 87 0.75 4.44 1.63
CA VAL A 87 0.76 5.48 0.60
C VAL A 87 -0.63 6.10 0.53
N LEU A 88 -0.69 7.42 0.61
CA LEU A 88 -1.92 8.16 0.42
C LEU A 88 -2.02 8.59 -1.05
N VAL A 89 -3.09 8.22 -1.73
CA VAL A 89 -3.31 8.52 -3.15
C VAL A 89 -4.59 9.36 -3.26
N THR A 90 -4.46 10.67 -3.23
CA THR A 90 -5.62 11.55 -3.16
C THR A 90 -5.33 12.95 -3.71
N GLY A 91 -6.37 13.61 -4.24
CA GLY A 91 -6.32 15.00 -4.60
C GLY A 91 -6.98 15.93 -3.58
N GLN A 92 -7.51 15.36 -2.49
CA GLN A 92 -8.44 16.04 -1.61
C GLN A 92 -7.96 16.21 -0.17
N ALA A 93 -6.82 15.63 0.21
CA ALA A 93 -6.29 15.83 1.55
C ALA A 93 -5.81 17.29 1.70
N ASP A 94 -6.21 17.93 2.75
CA ASP A 94 -5.68 19.25 3.07
C ASP A 94 -4.34 19.13 3.81
N GLN A 95 -3.72 20.27 4.12
CA GLN A 95 -2.41 20.29 4.79
C GLN A 95 -2.46 19.65 6.17
N SER A 96 -3.52 19.88 6.96
CA SER A 96 -3.62 19.31 8.31
C SER A 96 -3.81 17.81 8.28
N ASP A 97 -4.58 17.29 7.32
CA ASP A 97 -4.77 15.86 7.14
C ASP A 97 -3.47 15.17 6.72
N THR A 98 -2.71 15.80 5.83
CA THR A 98 -1.40 15.27 5.39
C THR A 98 -0.40 15.26 6.56
N ILE A 99 -0.34 16.33 7.33
CA ILE A 99 0.53 16.41 8.53
C ILE A 99 0.14 15.32 9.53
N ARG A 100 -1.15 15.12 9.77
CA ARG A 100 -1.63 14.07 10.67
C ARG A 100 -1.24 12.68 10.17
N ALA A 101 -1.36 12.43 8.87
CA ALA A 101 -0.96 11.15 8.27
C ALA A 101 0.55 10.88 8.49
N VAL A 102 1.39 11.88 8.26
CA VAL A 102 2.84 11.76 8.48
C VAL A 102 3.15 11.51 9.95
N ASN A 103 2.57 12.28 10.85
CA ASN A 103 2.95 12.27 12.27
C ASN A 103 2.31 11.15 13.08
N GLN A 104 1.07 10.75 12.75
CA GLN A 104 0.32 9.75 13.54
C GLN A 104 0.23 8.39 12.85
N ALA A 105 0.23 8.35 11.52
CA ALA A 105 0.16 7.11 10.77
C ALA A 105 1.52 6.68 10.18
N GLY A 106 2.56 7.52 10.31
CA GLY A 106 3.85 7.21 9.72
C GLY A 106 3.80 7.06 8.21
N LEU A 107 3.05 7.94 7.55
CA LEU A 107 2.86 7.88 6.10
C LEU A 107 4.19 7.81 5.36
N ASP A 108 4.35 6.81 4.50
CA ASP A 108 5.60 6.57 3.79
C ASP A 108 5.72 7.35 2.49
N TYR A 109 4.61 7.59 1.82
CA TYR A 109 4.61 8.34 0.56
C TYR A 109 3.23 8.95 0.27
N TYR A 110 3.20 10.05 -0.48
CA TYR A 110 2.00 10.74 -0.91
C TYR A 110 1.99 10.87 -2.43
N ILE A 111 0.89 10.48 -3.07
CA ILE A 111 0.68 10.64 -4.52
C ILE A 111 -0.58 11.45 -4.74
N GLY A 112 -0.45 12.57 -5.48
CA GLY A 112 -1.59 13.38 -5.87
C GLY A 112 -2.37 12.79 -7.04
N LYS A 113 -3.68 12.98 -7.06
CA LYS A 113 -4.53 12.64 -8.20
C LYS A 113 -4.70 13.87 -9.10
N PRO A 114 -4.64 13.74 -10.41
CA PRO A 114 -4.24 12.56 -11.17
C PRO A 114 -2.74 12.28 -11.04
N TRP A 115 -2.37 11.01 -10.99
CA TRP A 115 -0.97 10.61 -10.85
C TRP A 115 -0.30 10.41 -12.21
N ASN A 116 1.03 10.47 -12.19
CA ASN A 116 1.86 10.03 -13.31
C ASN A 116 2.06 8.51 -13.16
N PRO A 117 1.75 7.67 -14.16
CA PRO A 117 1.90 6.22 -14.04
C PRO A 117 3.32 5.76 -13.71
N ASP A 118 4.35 6.40 -14.24
CA ASP A 118 5.73 6.05 -13.94
C ASP A 118 6.09 6.35 -12.48
N GLU A 119 5.63 7.49 -11.96
CA GLU A 119 5.79 7.85 -10.54
C GLU A 119 5.09 6.86 -9.63
N LEU A 120 3.86 6.47 -9.97
CA LEU A 120 3.11 5.47 -9.20
C LEU A 120 3.86 4.13 -9.16
N ARG A 121 4.32 3.65 -10.31
CA ARG A 121 5.06 2.38 -10.38
C ARG A 121 6.35 2.43 -9.60
N ALA A 122 7.09 3.54 -9.70
CA ALA A 122 8.34 3.71 -8.94
C ALA A 122 8.08 3.74 -7.43
N ALA A 123 7.05 4.47 -7.00
CA ALA A 123 6.67 4.53 -5.58
C ALA A 123 6.27 3.15 -5.04
N VAL A 124 5.47 2.40 -5.77
CA VAL A 124 5.05 1.04 -5.37
C VAL A 124 6.26 0.11 -5.28
N ARG A 125 7.14 0.14 -6.28
CA ARG A 125 8.37 -0.67 -6.26
C ARG A 125 9.23 -0.35 -5.05
N ASP A 126 9.44 0.93 -4.77
CA ASP A 126 10.27 1.37 -3.64
C ASP A 126 9.66 0.95 -2.31
N GLN A 127 8.35 1.08 -2.14
CA GLN A 127 7.68 0.72 -0.90
C GLN A 127 7.65 -0.79 -0.68
N LEU A 128 7.44 -1.57 -1.71
CA LEU A 128 7.54 -3.03 -1.62
C LEU A 128 8.96 -3.46 -1.26
N THR A 129 9.97 -2.80 -1.82
CA THR A 129 11.38 -3.06 -1.52
C THR A 129 11.67 -2.78 -0.04
N GLU A 130 11.21 -1.62 0.48
CA GLU A 130 11.36 -1.29 1.91
C GLU A 130 10.69 -2.34 2.80
N TYR A 131 9.47 -2.77 2.45
CA TYR A 131 8.77 -3.81 3.22
C TYR A 131 9.60 -5.09 3.30
N VAL A 132 10.10 -5.56 2.17
CA VAL A 132 10.89 -6.81 2.11
C VAL A 132 12.18 -6.68 2.89
N LEU A 133 12.86 -5.53 2.81
CA LEU A 133 14.11 -5.30 3.55
C LEU A 133 13.91 -5.23 5.06
N GLU A 134 12.76 -4.76 5.53
CA GLU A 134 12.44 -4.61 6.95
C GLU A 134 11.72 -5.82 7.55
N SER A 135 11.38 -6.81 6.73
CA SER A 135 10.67 -8.01 7.16
C SER A 135 11.53 -9.27 6.97
N ASP A 136 11.02 -10.41 7.44
CA ASP A 136 11.68 -11.71 7.29
C ASP A 136 11.35 -12.40 5.96
N VAL A 137 10.70 -11.70 5.03
CA VAL A 137 10.30 -12.24 3.74
C VAL A 137 11.54 -12.52 2.87
N ASP A 138 11.59 -13.71 2.28
CA ASP A 138 12.62 -14.03 1.29
C ASP A 138 12.42 -13.15 0.04
N PRO A 139 13.40 -12.30 -0.32
CA PRO A 139 13.24 -11.40 -1.45
C PRO A 139 13.32 -12.08 -2.82
N LEU A 140 13.93 -13.26 -2.90
CA LEU A 140 14.26 -13.88 -4.19
C LEU A 140 13.04 -14.11 -5.10
N PRO A 141 11.88 -14.58 -4.61
CA PRO A 141 10.71 -14.75 -5.47
C PRO A 141 10.17 -13.45 -6.05
N TYR A 142 10.51 -12.30 -5.46
CA TYR A 142 9.95 -10.99 -5.80
C TYR A 142 10.93 -10.05 -6.50
N VAL A 143 12.17 -10.47 -6.75
CA VAL A 143 13.22 -9.58 -7.29
C VAL A 143 12.76 -8.83 -8.54
N SER A 144 11.96 -9.48 -9.41
CA SER A 144 11.48 -8.86 -10.66
C SER A 144 10.53 -7.68 -10.45
N VAL A 145 9.91 -7.55 -9.28
CA VAL A 145 8.97 -6.47 -8.95
C VAL A 145 9.51 -5.53 -7.87
N LEU A 146 10.74 -5.74 -7.44
CA LEU A 146 11.43 -4.91 -6.45
C LEU A 146 12.57 -4.13 -7.10
N ASP A 147 13.21 -3.27 -6.32
CA ASP A 147 14.48 -2.68 -6.74
C ASP A 147 15.59 -3.73 -6.58
N GLY A 148 15.89 -4.40 -7.70
CA GLY A 148 16.82 -5.53 -7.70
C GLY A 148 18.23 -5.17 -7.22
N VAL A 149 18.71 -3.95 -7.51
CA VAL A 149 20.03 -3.49 -7.07
C VAL A 149 20.08 -3.40 -5.54
N ARG A 150 19.07 -2.78 -4.92
CA ARG A 150 18.99 -2.68 -3.46
C ARG A 150 18.88 -4.04 -2.79
N ILE A 151 18.10 -4.96 -3.38
CA ILE A 151 17.95 -6.31 -2.85
C ILE A 151 19.27 -7.06 -2.92
N MET A 152 19.96 -7.00 -4.05
CA MET A 152 21.26 -7.69 -4.21
C MET A 152 22.32 -7.14 -3.27
N GLU A 153 22.33 -5.84 -3.03
CA GLU A 153 23.25 -5.22 -2.07
C GLU A 153 22.96 -5.68 -0.64
N ALA A 154 21.69 -5.86 -0.30
CA ALA A 154 21.29 -6.26 1.05
C ALA A 154 21.64 -7.72 1.38
N ILE A 155 21.68 -8.61 0.39
CA ILE A 155 21.97 -10.05 0.60
C ILE A 155 23.42 -10.43 0.34
N ARG A 156 24.27 -9.47 0.01
CA ARG A 156 25.72 -9.71 -0.19
C ARG A 156 26.43 -10.05 1.09
#